data_b525f45755a850d6b05dc55ba0a88cf2
#
_entry.id   b525f45755a850d6b05dc55ba0a88cf2
#
_cell.length_a   1.000
_cell.length_b   1.000
_cell.length_c   1.000
_cell.angle_alpha   90.00
_cell.angle_beta   90.00
_cell.angle_gamma   90.00
#
_symmetry.space_group_name_H-M   'P 1'
#
loop_
_entity.id
_entity.type
_entity.pdbx_description
1 polymer ?
#
loop_
_entity_poly.entity_id
_entity_poly.type
_entity_poly.pdbx_seq_one_letter_code
_entity_poly.pdbx_strand_id
1 'polypeptide(L)'
;MAATTFLTIVGAASFASLPGLLVDPLNEEFGWSRGTIGFAVSVNLALYGLTAPFAAALMDRFGIRRVVAAALAVIAAGAGLTVFMTAAWQLVLLWGVLVGLGSGSMALAFAATVTDRWFRARRGLVSGVLTAAAASGQLVFLPFLGWLVTAHGWRPASVTIAVSALAVVPLVWLLLRDHPADVGLAPYGAREFVPKPAPVGGAARRAVVVLGRASRSGTFWLLAGTFAICGASTNGLVKTHFVPAAHDHGMPVTAAASLLAVIGVFDVVGTVASGWFTDRFDSRRLLAVYYALRGVSLLFLPMLLAPDVRPPMVFFIVFYGLDWVATVPPTMALCRERFGEDSAIVFGWVLASHQVGAAVVAFAGGVARDVFGSYDVVWCASGGLCAVAALLALMIRVGRGR
;
A
#
# COMPACT_ATOMS: atom_id res chain seq x y z
N MET A 1 -11.89 -13.52 15.13
CA MET A 1 -11.78 -12.97 13.75
C MET A 1 -10.94 -11.70 13.70
N ALA A 2 -11.33 -10.57 14.30
CA ALA A 2 -10.56 -9.33 14.19
C ALA A 2 -9.09 -9.49 14.62
N ALA A 3 -8.82 -10.11 15.76
CA ALA A 3 -7.44 -10.35 16.22
C ALA A 3 -6.63 -11.22 15.25
N THR A 4 -7.23 -12.32 14.75
CA THR A 4 -6.56 -13.18 13.76
C THR A 4 -6.28 -12.44 12.47
N THR A 5 -7.24 -11.65 11.98
CA THR A 5 -7.07 -10.81 10.79
C THR A 5 -5.99 -9.77 11.01
N PHE A 6 -5.96 -9.11 12.18
CA PHE A 6 -4.92 -8.17 12.56
C PHE A 6 -3.53 -8.82 12.52
N LEU A 7 -3.35 -9.97 13.20
CA LEU A 7 -2.07 -10.69 13.19
C LEU A 7 -1.67 -11.15 11.78
N THR A 8 -2.64 -11.57 10.95
CA THR A 8 -2.38 -11.95 9.56
C THR A 8 -1.88 -10.75 8.74
N ILE A 9 -2.47 -9.57 8.92
CA ILE A 9 -2.06 -8.34 8.23
C ILE A 9 -0.68 -7.88 8.73
N VAL A 10 -0.43 -7.92 10.05
CA VAL A 10 0.88 -7.59 10.62
C VAL A 10 1.97 -8.50 10.05
N GLY A 11 1.77 -9.82 10.05
CA GLY A 11 2.72 -10.77 9.48
C GLY A 11 2.94 -10.57 7.98
N ALA A 12 1.88 -10.26 7.25
CA ALA A 12 1.96 -9.94 5.84
C ALA A 12 2.68 -8.60 5.56
N ALA A 13 2.64 -7.63 6.48
CA ALA A 13 3.31 -6.34 6.29
C ALA A 13 4.85 -6.46 6.21
N SER A 14 5.43 -7.59 6.63
CA SER A 14 6.87 -7.85 6.51
C SER A 14 7.38 -7.74 5.06
N PHE A 15 6.65 -8.27 4.08
CA PHE A 15 7.05 -8.21 2.67
C PHE A 15 7.00 -6.78 2.10
N ALA A 16 6.11 -5.94 2.61
CA ALA A 16 5.95 -4.57 2.15
C ALA A 16 7.12 -3.65 2.56
N SER A 17 7.93 -4.08 3.53
CA SER A 17 9.03 -3.32 4.10
C SER A 17 10.38 -3.55 3.40
N LEU A 18 10.53 -4.62 2.63
CA LEU A 18 11.82 -5.04 2.08
C LEU A 18 12.27 -4.30 0.80
N PRO A 19 11.41 -3.85 -0.14
CA PRO A 19 11.86 -3.36 -1.44
C PRO A 19 12.96 -2.31 -1.37
N GLY A 20 12.79 -1.29 -0.53
CA GLY A 20 13.78 -0.22 -0.36
C GLY A 20 15.10 -0.69 0.28
N LEU A 21 15.07 -1.78 1.06
CA LEU A 21 16.24 -2.34 1.72
C LEU A 21 17.06 -3.27 0.81
N LEU A 22 16.49 -3.71 -0.32
CA LEU A 22 17.20 -4.60 -1.27
C LEU A 22 17.99 -3.84 -2.33
N VAL A 23 17.74 -2.55 -2.56
CA VAL A 23 18.30 -1.81 -3.69
C VAL A 23 19.83 -1.83 -3.66
N ASP A 24 20.42 -1.35 -2.58
CA ASP A 24 21.88 -1.26 -2.48
C ASP A 24 22.57 -2.62 -2.38
N PRO A 25 22.13 -3.57 -1.53
CA PRO A 25 22.75 -4.89 -1.46
C PRO A 25 22.74 -5.68 -2.78
N LEU A 26 21.67 -5.55 -3.58
CA LEU A 26 21.60 -6.23 -4.87
C LEU A 26 22.45 -5.52 -5.94
N ASN A 27 22.55 -4.19 -5.88
CA ASN A 27 23.46 -3.44 -6.71
C ASN A 27 24.92 -3.77 -6.41
N GLU A 28 25.29 -3.86 -5.14
CA GLU A 28 26.66 -4.18 -4.70
C GLU A 28 27.07 -5.63 -5.05
N GLU A 29 26.18 -6.60 -4.82
CA GLU A 29 26.51 -8.03 -4.99
C GLU A 29 26.49 -8.48 -6.46
N PHE A 30 25.47 -8.04 -7.21
CA PHE A 30 25.25 -8.52 -8.59
C PHE A 30 25.61 -7.49 -9.66
N GLY A 31 25.93 -6.26 -9.28
CA GLY A 31 26.15 -5.17 -10.23
C GLY A 31 24.90 -4.75 -11.00
N TRP A 32 23.69 -5.16 -10.53
CA TRP A 32 22.46 -4.76 -11.22
C TRP A 32 22.16 -3.29 -11.01
N SER A 33 21.77 -2.60 -12.08
CA SER A 33 21.41 -1.19 -11.99
C SER A 33 20.20 -0.99 -11.06
N ARG A 34 20.13 0.17 -10.42
CA ARG A 34 18.97 0.53 -9.59
C ARG A 34 17.67 0.56 -10.38
N GLY A 35 17.75 0.89 -11.69
CA GLY A 35 16.63 0.80 -12.61
C GLY A 35 16.13 -0.63 -12.80
N THR A 36 17.02 -1.61 -12.91
CA THR A 36 16.66 -3.03 -13.02
C THR A 36 15.95 -3.52 -11.75
N ILE A 37 16.44 -3.14 -10.58
CA ILE A 37 15.82 -3.49 -9.29
C ILE A 37 14.48 -2.77 -9.14
N GLY A 38 14.42 -1.47 -9.48
CA GLY A 38 13.20 -0.67 -9.50
C GLY A 38 12.13 -1.25 -10.43
N PHE A 39 12.51 -1.88 -11.55
CA PHE A 39 11.57 -2.58 -12.42
C PHE A 39 10.89 -3.77 -11.72
N ALA A 40 11.61 -4.56 -10.96
CA ALA A 40 11.00 -5.65 -10.18
C ALA A 40 10.01 -5.13 -9.13
N VAL A 41 10.36 -4.03 -8.43
CA VAL A 41 9.46 -3.33 -7.51
C VAL A 41 8.23 -2.77 -8.25
N SER A 42 8.44 -2.20 -9.44
CA SER A 42 7.38 -1.70 -10.30
C SER A 42 6.35 -2.79 -10.67
N VAL A 43 6.84 -3.95 -11.09
CA VAL A 43 5.98 -5.11 -11.39
C VAL A 43 5.19 -5.55 -10.15
N ASN A 44 5.83 -5.59 -8.98
CA ASN A 44 5.18 -5.92 -7.72
C ASN A 44 4.02 -4.96 -7.41
N LEU A 45 4.27 -3.65 -7.44
CA LEU A 45 3.28 -2.61 -7.14
C LEU A 45 2.12 -2.62 -8.15
N ALA A 46 2.42 -2.80 -9.44
CA ALA A 46 1.40 -2.91 -10.47
C ALA A 46 0.48 -4.12 -10.23
N LEU A 47 1.05 -5.29 -9.96
CA LEU A 47 0.27 -6.50 -9.69
C LEU A 47 -0.47 -6.43 -8.36
N TYR A 48 0.13 -5.84 -7.34
CA TYR A 48 -0.56 -5.55 -6.08
C TYR A 48 -1.85 -4.73 -6.32
N GLY A 49 -1.77 -3.67 -7.11
CA GLY A 49 -2.91 -2.82 -7.43
C GLY A 49 -3.95 -3.52 -8.32
N LEU A 50 -3.49 -4.13 -9.43
CA LEU A 50 -4.37 -4.78 -10.40
C LEU A 50 -5.06 -6.04 -9.85
N THR A 51 -4.47 -6.73 -8.89
CA THR A 51 -5.07 -7.90 -8.25
C THR A 51 -6.16 -7.51 -7.24
N ALA A 52 -6.02 -6.36 -6.56
CA ALA A 52 -6.92 -5.93 -5.50
C ALA A 52 -8.41 -5.88 -5.87
N PRO A 53 -8.85 -5.34 -7.04
CA PRO A 53 -10.25 -5.34 -7.44
C PRO A 53 -10.85 -6.75 -7.59
N PHE A 54 -10.02 -7.75 -7.88
CA PHE A 54 -10.44 -9.14 -8.07
C PHE A 54 -10.33 -9.99 -6.80
N ALA A 55 -9.54 -9.54 -5.81
CA ALA A 55 -9.30 -10.30 -4.58
C ALA A 55 -10.61 -10.61 -3.81
N ALA A 56 -11.54 -9.65 -3.74
CA ALA A 56 -12.85 -9.87 -3.14
C ALA A 56 -13.64 -10.96 -3.86
N ALA A 57 -13.63 -10.96 -5.20
CA ALA A 57 -14.29 -11.99 -6.01
C ALA A 57 -13.69 -13.39 -5.80
N LEU A 58 -12.37 -13.48 -5.65
CA LEU A 58 -11.69 -14.73 -5.30
C LEU A 58 -12.12 -15.21 -3.91
N MET A 59 -12.19 -14.31 -2.91
CA MET A 59 -12.64 -14.63 -1.56
C MET A 59 -14.12 -15.03 -1.52
N ASP A 60 -14.97 -14.44 -2.36
CA ASP A 60 -16.39 -14.83 -2.47
C ASP A 60 -16.56 -16.22 -3.06
N ARG A 61 -15.76 -16.57 -4.05
CA ARG A 61 -15.82 -17.86 -4.74
C ARG A 61 -15.17 -19.00 -3.97
N PHE A 62 -13.96 -18.78 -3.43
CA PHE A 62 -13.12 -19.83 -2.85
C PHE A 62 -13.07 -19.80 -1.32
N GLY A 63 -13.61 -18.74 -0.71
CA GLY A 63 -13.52 -18.46 0.74
C GLY A 63 -12.28 -17.66 1.11
N ILE A 64 -12.39 -16.86 2.17
CA ILE A 64 -11.30 -16.01 2.68
C ILE A 64 -10.10 -16.87 3.08
N ARG A 65 -10.36 -17.94 3.82
CA ARG A 65 -9.34 -18.83 4.41
C ARG A 65 -8.40 -19.42 3.35
N ARG A 66 -8.97 -19.94 2.25
CA ARG A 66 -8.17 -20.54 1.15
C ARG A 66 -7.38 -19.50 0.38
N VAL A 67 -8.01 -18.37 0.06
CA VAL A 67 -7.37 -17.30 -0.70
C VAL A 67 -6.20 -16.70 0.09
N VAL A 68 -6.41 -16.41 1.38
CA VAL A 68 -5.36 -15.84 2.25
C VAL A 68 -4.22 -16.84 2.46
N ALA A 69 -4.51 -18.12 2.71
CA ALA A 69 -3.47 -19.14 2.85
C ALA A 69 -2.66 -19.34 1.57
N ALA A 70 -3.33 -19.37 0.41
CA ALA A 70 -2.64 -19.43 -0.89
C ALA A 70 -1.78 -18.19 -1.15
N ALA A 71 -2.29 -17.00 -0.83
CA ALA A 71 -1.56 -15.74 -0.98
C ALA A 71 -0.28 -15.73 -0.11
N LEU A 72 -0.38 -16.14 1.15
CA LEU A 72 0.78 -16.27 2.05
C LEU A 72 1.79 -17.30 1.55
N ALA A 73 1.33 -18.45 1.04
CA ALA A 73 2.21 -19.46 0.47
C ALA A 73 2.95 -18.93 -0.78
N VAL A 74 2.26 -18.18 -1.65
CA VAL A 74 2.88 -17.54 -2.82
C VAL A 74 3.90 -16.48 -2.41
N ILE A 75 3.59 -15.65 -1.41
CA ILE A 75 4.54 -14.67 -0.84
C ILE A 75 5.78 -15.39 -0.28
N ALA A 76 5.57 -16.45 0.50
CA ALA A 76 6.65 -17.22 1.10
C ALA A 76 7.55 -17.88 0.03
N ALA A 77 6.93 -18.47 -1.00
CA ALA A 77 7.68 -19.06 -2.12
C ALA A 77 8.48 -17.98 -2.88
N GLY A 78 7.84 -16.85 -3.21
CA GLY A 78 8.51 -15.74 -3.90
C GLY A 78 9.68 -15.19 -3.08
N ALA A 79 9.49 -14.86 -1.81
CA ALA A 79 10.54 -14.32 -0.95
C ALA A 79 11.63 -15.38 -0.64
N GLY A 80 11.26 -16.63 -0.37
CA GLY A 80 12.21 -17.69 -0.05
C GLY A 80 13.08 -18.09 -1.23
N LEU A 81 12.50 -18.19 -2.43
CA LEU A 81 13.24 -18.56 -3.64
C LEU A 81 14.20 -17.46 -4.12
N THR A 82 13.97 -16.18 -3.74
CA THR A 82 14.93 -15.11 -4.06
C THR A 82 16.34 -15.37 -3.51
N VAL A 83 16.46 -16.13 -2.43
CA VAL A 83 17.78 -16.48 -1.85
C VAL A 83 18.69 -17.19 -2.85
N PHE A 84 18.11 -17.93 -3.80
CA PHE A 84 18.82 -18.71 -4.82
C PHE A 84 18.94 -17.98 -6.17
N MET A 85 18.49 -16.72 -6.26
CA MET A 85 18.55 -15.99 -7.52
C MET A 85 19.99 -15.66 -7.92
N THR A 86 20.23 -15.70 -9.22
CA THR A 86 21.52 -15.38 -9.86
C THR A 86 21.35 -14.40 -11.03
N ALA A 87 20.12 -14.13 -11.45
CA ALA A 87 19.80 -13.27 -12.59
C ALA A 87 18.65 -12.32 -12.27
N ALA A 88 18.71 -11.11 -12.82
CA ALA A 88 17.74 -10.06 -12.55
C ALA A 88 16.29 -10.42 -12.93
N TRP A 89 16.08 -11.21 -13.99
CA TRP A 89 14.73 -11.66 -14.37
C TRP A 89 14.08 -12.54 -13.28
N GLN A 90 14.90 -13.27 -12.49
CA GLN A 90 14.40 -14.06 -11.36
C GLN A 90 13.84 -13.15 -10.26
N LEU A 91 14.49 -12.00 -9.99
CA LEU A 91 13.95 -11.00 -9.07
C LEU A 91 12.58 -10.49 -9.53
N VAL A 92 12.44 -10.20 -10.85
CA VAL A 92 11.16 -9.77 -11.43
C VAL A 92 10.09 -10.85 -11.26
N LEU A 93 10.43 -12.12 -11.51
CA LEU A 93 9.47 -13.22 -11.36
C LEU A 93 9.12 -13.49 -9.90
N LEU A 94 10.13 -13.62 -9.05
CA LEU A 94 9.93 -14.05 -7.66
C LEU A 94 9.36 -12.93 -6.80
N TRP A 95 10.00 -11.77 -6.82
CA TRP A 95 9.55 -10.62 -6.04
C TRP A 95 8.47 -9.80 -6.75
N GLY A 96 8.69 -9.50 -8.01
CA GLY A 96 7.73 -8.73 -8.81
C GLY A 96 6.40 -9.45 -8.96
N VAL A 97 6.41 -10.65 -9.55
CA VAL A 97 5.16 -11.36 -9.89
C VAL A 97 4.59 -12.12 -8.70
N LEU A 98 5.34 -13.06 -8.10
CA LEU A 98 4.77 -13.92 -7.06
C LEU A 98 4.39 -13.13 -5.80
N VAL A 99 5.33 -12.34 -5.25
CA VAL A 99 5.02 -11.53 -4.06
C VAL A 99 3.97 -10.48 -4.40
N GLY A 100 3.98 -9.86 -5.59
CA GLY A 100 2.99 -8.88 -6.02
C GLY A 100 1.56 -9.44 -6.08
N LEU A 101 1.36 -10.61 -6.69
CA LEU A 101 0.07 -11.30 -6.76
C LEU A 101 -0.42 -11.73 -5.36
N GLY A 102 0.47 -12.30 -4.56
CA GLY A 102 0.15 -12.72 -3.20
C GLY A 102 -0.28 -11.54 -2.34
N SER A 103 0.49 -10.46 -2.34
CA SER A 103 0.22 -9.26 -1.55
C SER A 103 -1.05 -8.53 -2.00
N GLY A 104 -1.27 -8.41 -3.31
CA GLY A 104 -2.48 -7.80 -3.87
C GLY A 104 -3.76 -8.56 -3.49
N SER A 105 -3.66 -9.89 -3.32
CA SER A 105 -4.77 -10.72 -2.85
C SER A 105 -5.11 -10.52 -1.37
N MET A 106 -4.21 -9.94 -0.58
CA MET A 106 -4.38 -9.72 0.86
C MET A 106 -4.63 -8.25 1.23
N ALA A 107 -4.47 -7.31 0.31
CA ALA A 107 -4.57 -5.87 0.53
C ALA A 107 -5.87 -5.44 1.27
N LEU A 108 -6.29 -4.22 1.07
CA LEU A 108 -7.53 -3.66 1.66
C LEU A 108 -8.78 -4.54 1.44
N ALA A 109 -8.81 -5.35 0.38
CA ALA A 109 -9.90 -6.27 0.09
C ALA A 109 -10.12 -7.31 1.20
N PHE A 110 -9.06 -7.83 1.80
CA PHE A 110 -9.17 -8.80 2.91
C PHE A 110 -9.77 -8.15 4.15
N ALA A 111 -9.25 -7.00 4.58
CA ALA A 111 -9.79 -6.26 5.73
C ALA A 111 -11.25 -5.86 5.51
N ALA A 112 -11.59 -5.35 4.34
CA ALA A 112 -12.95 -4.97 3.96
C ALA A 112 -13.90 -6.19 4.00
N THR A 113 -13.50 -7.31 3.38
CA THR A 113 -14.31 -8.54 3.34
C THR A 113 -14.58 -9.09 4.74
N VAL A 114 -13.59 -9.10 5.63
CA VAL A 114 -13.77 -9.53 7.02
C VAL A 114 -14.70 -8.57 7.75
N THR A 115 -14.49 -7.27 7.63
CA THR A 115 -15.33 -6.26 8.28
C THR A 115 -16.79 -6.40 7.83
N ASP A 116 -17.03 -6.54 6.54
CA ASP A 116 -18.40 -6.61 5.99
C ASP A 116 -19.14 -7.89 6.38
N ARG A 117 -18.45 -9.03 6.46
CA ARG A 117 -19.08 -10.31 6.80
C ARG A 117 -19.30 -10.50 8.29
N TRP A 118 -18.36 -10.05 9.11
CA TRP A 118 -18.34 -10.37 10.54
C TRP A 118 -18.90 -9.29 11.44
N PHE A 119 -19.03 -8.03 10.94
CA PHE A 119 -19.43 -6.89 11.76
C PHE A 119 -20.59 -6.13 11.11
N ARG A 120 -21.64 -5.86 11.88
CA ARG A 120 -22.72 -4.93 11.54
C ARG A 120 -22.61 -3.65 12.37
N ALA A 121 -22.21 -3.77 13.63
CA ALA A 121 -21.86 -2.64 14.48
C ALA A 121 -20.36 -2.38 14.46
N ARG A 122 -19.95 -1.12 14.71
CA ARG A 122 -18.55 -0.68 14.84
C ARG A 122 -17.66 -0.99 13.63
N ARG A 123 -18.23 -1.03 12.43
CA ARG A 123 -17.50 -1.32 11.19
C ARG A 123 -16.33 -0.37 10.95
N GLY A 124 -16.53 0.95 11.19
CA GLY A 124 -15.50 1.95 11.04
C GLY A 124 -14.30 1.70 11.97
N LEU A 125 -14.57 1.42 13.25
CA LEU A 125 -13.54 1.08 14.22
C LEU A 125 -12.74 -0.16 13.82
N VAL A 126 -13.44 -1.24 13.42
CA VAL A 126 -12.78 -2.49 13.00
C VAL A 126 -11.93 -2.28 11.74
N SER A 127 -12.47 -1.57 10.74
CA SER A 127 -11.70 -1.22 9.53
C SER A 127 -10.47 -0.39 9.89
N GLY A 128 -10.60 0.60 10.77
CA GLY A 128 -9.48 1.42 11.23
C GLY A 128 -8.40 0.58 11.92
N VAL A 129 -8.78 -0.30 12.84
CA VAL A 129 -7.84 -1.22 13.52
C VAL A 129 -7.14 -2.15 12.54
N LEU A 130 -7.87 -2.72 11.57
CA LEU A 130 -7.28 -3.61 10.58
C LEU A 130 -6.35 -2.87 9.59
N THR A 131 -6.67 -1.62 9.26
CA THR A 131 -5.78 -0.77 8.45
C THR A 131 -4.50 -0.41 9.24
N ALA A 132 -4.64 -0.09 10.52
CA ALA A 132 -3.50 0.18 11.42
C ALA A 132 -2.57 -1.03 11.58
N ALA A 133 -3.05 -2.26 11.36
CA ALA A 133 -2.22 -3.47 11.41
C ALA A 133 -1.07 -3.43 10.39
N ALA A 134 -1.31 -2.88 9.19
CA ALA A 134 -0.26 -2.76 8.17
C ALA A 134 0.83 -1.76 8.60
N ALA A 135 0.44 -0.61 9.16
CA ALA A 135 1.39 0.37 9.71
C ALA A 135 2.16 -0.21 10.91
N SER A 136 1.48 -0.93 11.82
CA SER A 136 2.12 -1.62 12.94
C SER A 136 3.14 -2.66 12.48
N GLY A 137 2.83 -3.40 11.41
CA GLY A 137 3.76 -4.34 10.81
C GLY A 137 5.00 -3.65 10.25
N GLN A 138 4.85 -2.54 9.55
CA GLN A 138 5.98 -1.75 9.07
C GLN A 138 6.85 -1.23 10.21
N LEU A 139 6.24 -0.72 11.28
CA LEU A 139 6.97 -0.23 12.46
C LEU A 139 7.89 -1.30 13.06
N VAL A 140 7.45 -2.55 13.10
CA VAL A 140 8.21 -3.67 13.67
C VAL A 140 9.23 -4.22 12.66
N PHE A 141 8.77 -4.52 11.45
CA PHE A 141 9.60 -5.26 10.48
C PHE A 141 10.63 -4.38 9.80
N LEU A 142 10.36 -3.11 9.51
CA LEU A 142 11.27 -2.28 8.73
C LEU A 142 12.60 -2.00 9.45
N PRO A 143 12.65 -1.58 10.73
CA PRO A 143 13.91 -1.42 11.45
C PRO A 143 14.63 -2.76 11.66
N PHE A 144 13.89 -3.82 11.97
CA PHE A 144 14.44 -5.16 12.17
C PHE A 144 15.07 -5.71 10.89
N LEU A 145 14.38 -5.60 9.75
CA LEU A 145 14.91 -6.03 8.46
C LEU A 145 16.08 -5.14 8.01
N GLY A 146 16.05 -3.83 8.31
CA GLY A 146 17.17 -2.93 8.05
C GLY A 146 18.43 -3.34 8.82
N TRP A 147 18.29 -3.65 10.11
CA TRP A 147 19.37 -4.19 10.90
C TRP A 147 19.88 -5.53 10.35
N LEU A 148 18.96 -6.44 10.00
CA LEU A 148 19.31 -7.76 9.49
C LEU A 148 20.08 -7.69 8.15
N VAL A 149 19.63 -6.80 7.25
CA VAL A 149 20.33 -6.56 5.97
C VAL A 149 21.73 -6.01 6.20
N THR A 150 21.88 -5.06 7.12
CA THR A 150 23.20 -4.45 7.43
C THR A 150 24.14 -5.43 8.11
N ALA A 151 23.64 -6.25 9.06
CA ALA A 151 24.48 -7.15 9.86
C ALA A 151 24.77 -8.49 9.17
N HIS A 152 23.85 -9.02 8.38
CA HIS A 152 23.89 -10.39 7.85
C HIS A 152 23.59 -10.49 6.35
N GLY A 153 23.32 -9.35 5.70
CA GLY A 153 22.98 -9.29 4.28
C GLY A 153 21.49 -9.53 4.00
N TRP A 154 21.13 -9.41 2.75
CA TRP A 154 19.72 -9.43 2.30
C TRP A 154 19.07 -10.83 2.29
N ARG A 155 19.87 -11.91 2.16
CA ARG A 155 19.33 -13.29 2.12
C ARG A 155 18.62 -13.68 3.42
N PRO A 156 19.17 -13.46 4.62
CA PRO A 156 18.45 -13.70 5.87
C PRO A 156 17.18 -12.86 6.00
N ALA A 157 17.18 -11.63 5.48
CA ALA A 157 15.96 -10.80 5.47
C ALA A 157 14.87 -11.41 4.59
N SER A 158 15.20 -11.92 3.41
CA SER A 158 14.27 -12.63 2.52
C SER A 158 13.72 -13.92 3.15
N VAL A 159 14.59 -14.70 3.82
CA VAL A 159 14.17 -15.89 4.58
C VAL A 159 13.22 -15.52 5.72
N THR A 160 13.52 -14.45 6.44
CA THR A 160 12.64 -13.96 7.53
C THR A 160 11.23 -13.66 7.04
N ILE A 161 11.10 -13.04 5.87
CA ILE A 161 9.78 -12.78 5.26
C ILE A 161 9.08 -14.09 4.89
N ALA A 162 9.79 -15.02 4.27
CA ALA A 162 9.25 -16.32 3.89
C ALA A 162 8.74 -17.10 5.12
N VAL A 163 9.55 -17.15 6.18
CA VAL A 163 9.19 -17.81 7.44
C VAL A 163 8.03 -17.10 8.12
N SER A 164 8.03 -15.77 8.17
CA SER A 164 6.92 -15.00 8.75
C SER A 164 5.60 -15.27 8.03
N ALA A 165 5.61 -15.27 6.69
CA ALA A 165 4.42 -15.59 5.90
C ALA A 165 3.94 -17.03 6.15
N LEU A 166 4.85 -18.02 6.17
CA LEU A 166 4.51 -19.43 6.44
C LEU A 166 4.01 -19.64 7.88
N ALA A 167 4.57 -18.95 8.87
CA ALA A 167 4.15 -19.07 10.27
C ALA A 167 2.71 -18.58 10.49
N VAL A 168 2.22 -17.66 9.65
CA VAL A 168 0.83 -17.18 9.71
C VAL A 168 -0.16 -18.17 9.07
N VAL A 169 0.27 -19.05 8.14
CA VAL A 169 -0.62 -20.00 7.45
C VAL A 169 -1.37 -20.93 8.43
N PRO A 170 -0.73 -21.58 9.41
CA PRO A 170 -1.46 -22.39 10.40
C PRO A 170 -2.49 -21.56 11.19
N LEU A 171 -2.17 -20.33 11.57
CA LEU A 171 -3.10 -19.44 12.27
C LEU A 171 -4.34 -19.14 11.40
N VAL A 172 -4.13 -18.90 10.11
CA VAL A 172 -5.23 -18.71 9.15
C VAL A 172 -6.09 -19.96 9.07
N TRP A 173 -5.49 -21.15 8.97
CA TRP A 173 -6.23 -22.41 8.89
C TRP A 173 -6.99 -22.76 10.16
N LEU A 174 -6.45 -22.49 11.32
CA LEU A 174 -7.05 -22.84 12.61
C LEU A 174 -8.10 -21.82 13.04
N LEU A 175 -7.83 -20.51 12.88
CA LEU A 175 -8.59 -19.44 13.51
C LEU A 175 -9.47 -18.65 12.55
N LEU A 176 -9.10 -18.53 11.26
CA LEU A 176 -9.88 -17.79 10.29
C LEU A 176 -11.09 -18.64 9.84
N ARG A 177 -12.26 -17.99 9.70
CA ARG A 177 -13.49 -18.60 9.16
C ARG A 177 -14.05 -17.71 8.08
N ASP A 178 -14.71 -18.29 7.09
CA ASP A 178 -15.19 -17.56 5.91
C ASP A 178 -16.42 -16.70 6.21
N HIS A 179 -17.31 -17.20 7.08
CA HIS A 179 -18.55 -16.52 7.45
C HIS A 179 -18.96 -16.85 8.88
N PRO A 180 -19.64 -15.94 9.62
CA PRO A 180 -20.17 -16.23 10.95
C PRO A 180 -21.09 -17.46 10.97
N ALA A 181 -21.90 -17.64 9.92
CA ALA A 181 -22.78 -18.80 9.78
C ALA A 181 -22.04 -20.15 9.76
N ASP A 182 -20.78 -20.20 9.32
CA ASP A 182 -19.97 -21.43 9.31
C ASP A 182 -19.68 -21.96 10.74
N VAL A 183 -19.89 -21.10 11.75
CA VAL A 183 -19.72 -21.43 13.18
C VAL A 183 -21.00 -21.19 13.99
N GLY A 184 -22.15 -21.08 13.33
CA GLY A 184 -23.44 -20.91 13.98
C GLY A 184 -23.65 -19.55 14.65
N LEU A 185 -22.88 -18.53 14.30
CA LEU A 185 -22.95 -17.19 14.89
C LEU A 185 -23.61 -16.18 13.95
N ALA A 186 -24.27 -15.18 14.53
CA ALA A 186 -24.66 -13.98 13.82
C ALA A 186 -23.45 -13.01 13.69
N PRO A 187 -23.41 -12.14 12.67
CA PRO A 187 -22.43 -11.05 12.62
C PRO A 187 -22.53 -10.16 13.87
N TYR A 188 -21.40 -9.68 14.37
CA TYR A 188 -21.36 -8.85 15.57
C TYR A 188 -22.26 -7.60 15.41
N GLY A 189 -23.23 -7.44 16.30
CA GLY A 189 -24.21 -6.36 16.28
C GLY A 189 -25.42 -6.59 15.35
N ALA A 190 -25.55 -7.75 14.74
CA ALA A 190 -26.77 -8.17 14.06
C ALA A 190 -27.80 -8.70 15.08
N ARG A 191 -29.08 -8.41 14.86
CA ARG A 191 -30.20 -8.92 15.71
C ARG A 191 -30.66 -10.31 15.27
N GLU A 192 -30.38 -10.68 14.02
CA GLU A 192 -30.84 -11.92 13.42
C GLU A 192 -29.67 -12.69 12.79
N PHE A 193 -29.84 -13.99 12.67
CA PHE A 193 -28.91 -14.86 11.97
C PHE A 193 -28.89 -14.50 10.48
N VAL A 194 -27.71 -14.21 9.93
CA VAL A 194 -27.54 -13.90 8.52
C VAL A 194 -26.99 -15.16 7.83
N PRO A 195 -27.77 -15.79 6.94
CA PRO A 195 -27.29 -16.97 6.22
C PRO A 195 -26.11 -16.60 5.32
N LYS A 196 -25.26 -17.59 5.04
CA LYS A 196 -24.15 -17.40 4.11
C LYS A 196 -24.70 -17.08 2.72
N PRO A 197 -24.32 -15.96 2.09
CA PRO A 197 -24.76 -15.66 0.75
C PRO A 197 -24.28 -16.74 -0.23
N ALA A 198 -25.12 -17.06 -1.21
CA ALA A 198 -24.72 -17.95 -2.29
C ALA A 198 -23.49 -17.36 -3.03
N PRO A 199 -22.56 -18.19 -3.50
CA PRO A 199 -21.41 -17.72 -4.27
C PRO A 199 -21.88 -16.91 -5.49
N VAL A 200 -21.56 -15.61 -5.51
CA VAL A 200 -21.97 -14.74 -6.60
C VAL A 200 -21.07 -15.00 -7.80
N GLY A 201 -21.61 -15.68 -8.80
CA GLY A 201 -20.98 -15.77 -10.11
C GLY A 201 -20.96 -14.39 -10.78
N GLY A 202 -19.80 -14.00 -11.34
CA GLY A 202 -19.72 -12.76 -12.12
C GLY A 202 -19.24 -11.50 -11.38
N ALA A 203 -18.80 -11.56 -10.13
CA ALA A 203 -18.26 -10.40 -9.41
C ALA A 203 -17.09 -9.74 -10.17
N ALA A 204 -16.18 -10.51 -10.77
CA ALA A 204 -15.12 -9.99 -11.61
C ALA A 204 -15.68 -9.29 -12.86
N ARG A 205 -16.73 -9.84 -13.51
CA ARG A 205 -17.39 -9.19 -14.64
C ARG A 205 -18.03 -7.86 -14.21
N ARG A 206 -18.67 -7.81 -13.04
CA ARG A 206 -19.25 -6.57 -12.51
C ARG A 206 -18.17 -5.50 -12.31
N ALA A 207 -17.00 -5.85 -11.76
CA ALA A 207 -15.90 -4.92 -11.58
C ALA A 207 -15.46 -4.28 -12.92
N VAL A 208 -15.33 -5.08 -13.98
CA VAL A 208 -14.97 -4.61 -15.33
C VAL A 208 -16.10 -3.75 -15.96
N VAL A 209 -17.36 -4.16 -15.80
CA VAL A 209 -18.50 -3.38 -16.31
C VAL A 209 -18.61 -2.01 -15.61
N VAL A 210 -18.39 -1.97 -14.30
CA VAL A 210 -18.39 -0.71 -13.53
C VAL A 210 -17.23 0.18 -13.97
N LEU A 211 -16.03 -0.38 -14.19
CA LEU A 211 -14.91 0.36 -14.76
C LEU A 211 -15.29 0.98 -16.11
N GLY A 212 -15.88 0.20 -17.03
CA GLY A 212 -16.29 0.67 -18.34
C GLY A 212 -17.34 1.80 -18.28
N ARG A 213 -18.19 1.82 -17.23
CA ARG A 213 -19.10 2.94 -16.97
C ARG A 213 -18.40 4.15 -16.35
N ALA A 214 -17.60 3.93 -15.34
CA ALA A 214 -16.89 4.99 -14.62
C ALA A 214 -15.89 5.72 -15.51
N SER A 215 -15.20 5.02 -16.41
CA SER A 215 -14.21 5.58 -17.34
C SER A 215 -14.79 6.59 -18.34
N ARG A 216 -16.12 6.62 -18.51
CA ARG A 216 -16.82 7.63 -19.31
C ARG A 216 -17.01 8.96 -18.54
N SER A 217 -16.70 9.00 -17.25
CA SER A 217 -16.80 10.19 -16.40
C SER A 217 -15.46 10.90 -16.26
N GLY A 218 -15.40 12.20 -16.58
CA GLY A 218 -14.20 13.01 -16.31
C GLY A 218 -13.81 13.04 -14.83
N THR A 219 -14.78 12.95 -13.91
CA THR A 219 -14.51 12.86 -12.47
C THR A 219 -13.72 11.60 -12.11
N PHE A 220 -13.99 10.47 -12.78
CA PHE A 220 -13.21 9.25 -12.58
C PHE A 220 -11.73 9.47 -12.90
N TRP A 221 -11.42 10.09 -14.04
CA TRP A 221 -10.04 10.33 -14.46
C TRP A 221 -9.32 11.37 -13.58
N LEU A 222 -10.04 12.37 -13.06
CA LEU A 222 -9.48 13.31 -12.08
C LEU A 222 -9.13 12.59 -10.76
N LEU A 223 -10.02 11.74 -10.25
CA LEU A 223 -9.76 10.92 -9.06
C LEU A 223 -8.62 9.93 -9.31
N ALA A 224 -8.65 9.21 -10.42
CA ALA A 224 -7.61 8.26 -10.79
C ALA A 224 -6.25 8.94 -10.99
N GLY A 225 -6.22 10.09 -11.67
CA GLY A 225 -4.99 10.85 -11.90
C GLY A 225 -4.39 11.41 -10.61
N THR A 226 -5.18 12.06 -9.77
CA THR A 226 -4.70 12.58 -8.48
C THR A 226 -4.21 11.45 -7.57
N PHE A 227 -4.91 10.31 -7.58
CA PHE A 227 -4.53 9.18 -6.75
C PHE A 227 -3.33 8.40 -7.33
N ALA A 228 -3.13 8.41 -8.65
CA ALA A 228 -1.90 7.92 -9.27
C ALA A 228 -0.68 8.75 -8.83
N ILE A 229 -0.82 10.07 -8.77
CA ILE A 229 0.24 10.97 -8.25
C ILE A 229 0.49 10.71 -6.76
N CYS A 230 -0.56 10.42 -5.98
CA CYS A 230 -0.42 10.00 -4.59
C CYS A 230 0.48 8.75 -4.49
N GLY A 231 0.16 7.70 -5.24
CA GLY A 231 0.96 6.48 -5.27
C GLY A 231 2.41 6.72 -5.71
N ALA A 232 2.58 7.53 -6.75
CA ALA A 232 3.89 7.93 -7.24
C ALA A 232 4.75 8.57 -6.14
N SER A 233 4.19 9.54 -5.42
CA SER A 233 4.90 10.30 -4.39
C SER A 233 5.08 9.55 -3.06
N THR A 234 4.23 8.57 -2.75
CA THR A 234 4.30 7.77 -1.51
C THR A 234 5.00 6.43 -1.73
N ASN A 235 4.26 5.41 -2.19
CA ASN A 235 4.77 4.05 -2.33
C ASN A 235 5.88 3.94 -3.38
N GLY A 236 5.74 4.65 -4.51
CA GLY A 236 6.72 4.63 -5.59
C GLY A 236 8.02 5.32 -5.20
N LEU A 237 7.93 6.49 -4.61
CA LEU A 237 9.10 7.32 -4.32
C LEU A 237 9.61 7.11 -2.89
N VAL A 238 8.87 7.58 -1.88
CA VAL A 238 9.40 7.61 -0.50
C VAL A 238 9.59 6.20 0.03
N LYS A 239 8.63 5.32 -0.13
CA LYS A 239 8.74 3.94 0.38
C LYS A 239 9.86 3.14 -0.29
N THR A 240 10.10 3.36 -1.58
CA THR A 240 11.08 2.60 -2.37
C THR A 240 12.47 3.22 -2.31
N HIS A 241 12.57 4.56 -2.38
CA HIS A 241 13.85 5.24 -2.60
C HIS A 241 14.33 6.08 -1.42
N PHE A 242 13.54 6.26 -0.34
CA PHE A 242 13.98 7.05 0.81
C PHE A 242 15.20 6.44 1.50
N VAL A 243 15.20 5.12 1.75
CA VAL A 243 16.33 4.45 2.42
C VAL A 243 17.60 4.49 1.57
N PRO A 244 17.58 4.11 0.27
CA PRO A 244 18.74 4.24 -0.60
C PRO A 244 19.22 5.70 -0.74
N ALA A 245 18.31 6.67 -0.89
CA ALA A 245 18.68 8.07 -0.99
C ALA A 245 19.33 8.61 0.29
N ALA A 246 18.82 8.24 1.46
CA ALA A 246 19.42 8.59 2.74
C ALA A 246 20.80 7.95 2.90
N HIS A 247 20.97 6.71 2.47
CA HIS A 247 22.26 6.01 2.47
C HIS A 247 23.28 6.67 1.53
N ASP A 248 22.88 7.10 0.34
CA ASP A 248 23.74 7.90 -0.57
C ASP A 248 24.27 9.19 0.08
N HIS A 249 23.55 9.74 1.08
CA HIS A 249 23.96 10.90 1.87
C HIS A 249 24.67 10.55 3.20
N GLY A 250 25.06 9.26 3.37
CA GLY A 250 25.81 8.77 4.53
C GLY A 250 24.97 8.40 5.75
N MET A 251 23.64 8.42 5.67
CA MET A 251 22.78 8.00 6.79
C MET A 251 22.81 6.47 6.93
N PRO A 252 22.96 5.92 8.15
CA PRO A 252 22.86 4.49 8.36
C PRO A 252 21.51 3.91 7.91
N VAL A 253 21.52 2.77 7.22
CA VAL A 253 20.29 2.11 6.69
C VAL A 253 19.26 1.86 7.80
N THR A 254 19.72 1.46 8.99
CA THR A 254 18.85 1.24 10.16
C THR A 254 18.17 2.52 10.64
N ALA A 255 18.87 3.65 10.60
CA ALA A 255 18.32 4.96 10.96
C ALA A 255 17.26 5.39 9.93
N ALA A 256 17.59 5.30 8.64
CA ALA A 256 16.66 5.63 7.55
C ALA A 256 15.41 4.72 7.58
N ALA A 257 15.58 3.41 7.80
CA ALA A 257 14.48 2.47 7.93
C ALA A 257 13.59 2.78 9.16
N SER A 258 14.20 3.18 10.28
CA SER A 258 13.47 3.59 11.48
C SER A 258 12.66 4.87 11.25
N LEU A 259 13.22 5.85 10.56
CA LEU A 259 12.51 7.08 10.18
C LEU A 259 11.29 6.76 9.29
N LEU A 260 11.47 5.87 8.30
CA LEU A 260 10.37 5.44 7.44
C LEU A 260 9.29 4.67 8.22
N ALA A 261 9.67 3.89 9.25
CA ALA A 261 8.72 3.23 10.14
C ALA A 261 7.92 4.24 10.99
N VAL A 262 8.57 5.30 11.48
CA VAL A 262 7.93 6.37 12.26
C VAL A 262 6.87 7.11 11.42
N ILE A 263 7.08 7.27 10.11
CA ILE A 263 6.04 7.76 9.19
C ILE A 263 4.74 6.95 9.38
N GLY A 264 4.82 5.62 9.51
CA GLY A 264 3.64 4.77 9.71
C GLY A 264 2.88 5.03 11.01
N VAL A 265 3.54 5.50 12.07
CA VAL A 265 2.88 5.90 13.33
C VAL A 265 2.03 7.15 13.11
N PHE A 266 2.63 8.17 12.49
CA PHE A 266 1.93 9.43 12.23
C PHE A 266 0.86 9.28 11.15
N ASP A 267 1.00 8.34 10.22
CA ASP A 267 -0.01 7.99 9.23
C ASP A 267 -1.35 7.58 9.88
N VAL A 268 -1.32 6.77 10.94
CA VAL A 268 -2.55 6.39 11.65
C VAL A 268 -3.25 7.64 12.21
N VAL A 269 -2.51 8.54 12.84
CA VAL A 269 -3.05 9.79 13.39
C VAL A 269 -3.60 10.68 12.28
N GLY A 270 -2.83 10.87 11.22
CA GLY A 270 -3.20 11.70 10.07
C GLY A 270 -4.44 11.19 9.35
N THR A 271 -4.52 9.88 9.14
CA THR A 271 -5.68 9.24 8.48
C THR A 271 -6.97 9.37 9.29
N VAL A 272 -6.90 9.19 10.62
CA VAL A 272 -8.06 9.40 11.52
C VAL A 272 -8.49 10.87 11.50
N ALA A 273 -7.53 11.78 11.62
CA ALA A 273 -7.81 13.23 11.56
C ALA A 273 -8.42 13.63 10.20
N SER A 274 -7.88 13.10 9.09
CA SER A 274 -8.41 13.35 7.75
C SER A 274 -9.84 12.84 7.60
N GLY A 275 -10.17 11.67 8.16
CA GLY A 275 -11.54 11.17 8.21
C GLY A 275 -12.48 12.16 8.91
N TRP A 276 -12.06 12.69 10.07
CA TRP A 276 -12.81 13.72 10.81
C TRP A 276 -12.95 15.03 10.05
N PHE A 277 -11.91 15.47 9.32
CA PHE A 277 -11.97 16.65 8.46
C PHE A 277 -12.88 16.44 7.26
N THR A 278 -12.88 15.24 6.65
CA THR A 278 -13.73 14.89 5.52
C THR A 278 -15.23 15.04 5.82
N ASP A 279 -15.64 14.77 7.08
CA ASP A 279 -17.02 14.94 7.52
C ASP A 279 -17.42 16.42 7.70
N ARG A 280 -16.47 17.36 7.70
CA ARG A 280 -16.70 18.79 8.03
C ARG A 280 -16.33 19.76 6.93
N PHE A 281 -15.42 19.38 6.07
CA PHE A 281 -14.87 20.26 5.03
C PHE A 281 -15.07 19.66 3.63
N ASP A 282 -15.02 20.50 2.62
CA ASP A 282 -15.09 20.07 1.22
C ASP A 282 -13.90 19.16 0.88
N SER A 283 -14.20 17.91 0.51
CA SER A 283 -13.21 16.89 0.19
C SER A 283 -12.21 17.28 -0.90
N ARG A 284 -12.64 18.13 -1.86
CA ARG A 284 -11.76 18.63 -2.94
C ARG A 284 -10.71 19.58 -2.39
N ARG A 285 -11.12 20.49 -1.48
CA ARG A 285 -10.20 21.44 -0.83
C ARG A 285 -9.22 20.72 0.09
N LEU A 286 -9.69 19.69 0.82
CA LEU A 286 -8.82 18.85 1.64
C LEU A 286 -7.77 18.17 0.79
N LEU A 287 -8.14 17.54 -0.33
CA LEU A 287 -7.20 16.92 -1.26
C LEU A 287 -6.19 17.92 -1.81
N ALA A 288 -6.66 19.12 -2.21
CA ALA A 288 -5.79 20.16 -2.74
C ALA A 288 -4.73 20.59 -1.70
N VAL A 289 -5.14 20.77 -0.43
CA VAL A 289 -4.24 21.12 0.67
C VAL A 289 -3.23 20.01 0.91
N TYR A 290 -3.69 18.75 1.02
CA TYR A 290 -2.79 17.61 1.24
C TYR A 290 -1.76 17.48 0.13
N TYR A 291 -2.17 17.50 -1.14
CA TYR A 291 -1.23 17.44 -2.25
C TYR A 291 -0.27 18.64 -2.32
N ALA A 292 -0.75 19.86 -2.05
CA ALA A 292 0.11 21.04 -2.04
C ALA A 292 1.19 20.94 -0.96
N LEU A 293 0.80 20.57 0.26
CA LEU A 293 1.71 20.42 1.38
C LEU A 293 2.70 19.27 1.18
N ARG A 294 2.25 18.14 0.64
CA ARG A 294 3.11 17.02 0.24
C ARG A 294 4.13 17.45 -0.81
N GLY A 295 3.68 18.19 -1.83
CA GLY A 295 4.56 18.70 -2.88
C GLY A 295 5.67 19.56 -2.31
N VAL A 296 5.33 20.51 -1.44
CA VAL A 296 6.31 21.37 -0.76
C VAL A 296 7.29 20.53 0.06
N SER A 297 6.83 19.56 0.85
CA SER A 297 7.71 18.73 1.68
C SER A 297 8.71 17.92 0.83
N LEU A 298 8.29 17.39 -0.33
CA LEU A 298 9.16 16.65 -1.23
C LEU A 298 10.22 17.52 -1.90
N LEU A 299 9.90 18.78 -2.22
CA LEU A 299 10.88 19.73 -2.76
C LEU A 299 11.99 20.06 -1.77
N PHE A 300 11.69 20.05 -0.47
CA PHE A 300 12.70 20.30 0.57
C PHE A 300 13.49 19.05 0.98
N LEU A 301 12.99 17.85 0.71
CA LEU A 301 13.60 16.60 1.20
C LEU A 301 15.08 16.45 0.80
N PRO A 302 15.53 16.74 -0.44
CA PRO A 302 16.96 16.63 -0.79
C PRO A 302 17.88 17.41 0.14
N MET A 303 17.44 18.59 0.60
CA MET A 303 18.22 19.47 1.50
C MET A 303 18.24 18.94 2.95
N LEU A 304 17.37 18.01 3.30
CA LEU A 304 17.25 17.45 4.65
C LEU A 304 18.05 16.17 4.84
N LEU A 305 18.44 15.53 3.73
CA LEU A 305 19.24 14.29 3.75
C LEU A 305 20.66 14.60 4.24
N ALA A 306 21.10 13.92 5.28
CA ALA A 306 22.40 14.09 5.92
C ALA A 306 22.82 12.81 6.64
N PRO A 307 24.11 12.61 6.99
CA PRO A 307 24.56 11.45 7.76
C PRO A 307 23.83 11.32 9.12
N ASP A 308 23.51 12.45 9.74
CA ASP A 308 22.86 12.52 11.04
C ASP A 308 21.40 12.94 10.92
N VAL A 309 20.56 12.40 11.84
CA VAL A 309 19.16 12.81 11.96
C VAL A 309 19.07 14.18 12.64
N ARG A 310 18.75 15.20 11.88
CA ARG A 310 18.61 16.59 12.34
C ARG A 310 17.14 16.95 12.59
N PRO A 311 16.83 17.95 13.43
CA PRO A 311 15.46 18.37 13.72
C PRO A 311 14.59 18.64 12.48
N PRO A 312 15.07 19.25 11.37
CA PRO A 312 14.27 19.43 10.16
C PRO A 312 13.85 18.10 9.53
N MET A 313 14.68 17.05 9.57
CA MET A 313 14.32 15.72 9.10
C MET A 313 13.20 15.10 9.97
N VAL A 314 13.29 15.24 11.30
CA VAL A 314 12.22 14.78 12.21
C VAL A 314 10.90 15.49 11.89
N PHE A 315 10.95 16.80 11.65
CA PHE A 315 9.77 17.57 11.26
C PHE A 315 9.17 17.07 9.94
N PHE A 316 10.02 16.79 8.93
CA PHE A 316 9.59 16.19 7.68
C PHE A 316 8.89 14.84 7.92
N ILE A 317 9.47 13.94 8.71
CA ILE A 317 8.94 12.60 9.01
C ILE A 317 7.56 12.69 9.66
N VAL A 318 7.39 13.55 10.67
CA VAL A 318 6.11 13.77 11.35
C VAL A 318 5.07 14.30 10.37
N PHE A 319 5.42 15.36 9.66
CA PHE A 319 4.53 16.04 8.73
C PHE A 319 4.12 15.14 7.56
N TYR A 320 5.09 14.47 6.94
CA TYR A 320 4.85 13.57 5.82
C TYR A 320 4.06 12.33 6.25
N GLY A 321 4.31 11.84 7.49
CA GLY A 321 3.54 10.75 8.07
C GLY A 321 2.07 11.11 8.26
N LEU A 322 1.77 12.30 8.81
CA LEU A 322 0.39 12.80 8.96
C LEU A 322 -0.35 12.90 7.62
N ASP A 323 0.37 13.14 6.52
CA ASP A 323 -0.18 13.28 5.18
C ASP A 323 -0.21 11.95 4.38
N TRP A 324 0.49 10.89 4.83
CA TRP A 324 0.75 9.69 4.02
C TRP A 324 -0.51 9.07 3.39
N VAL A 325 -1.52 8.72 4.18
CA VAL A 325 -2.81 8.16 3.73
C VAL A 325 -3.96 9.15 3.89
N ALA A 326 -3.68 10.39 4.34
CA ALA A 326 -4.70 11.41 4.58
C ALA A 326 -5.58 11.72 3.34
N THR A 327 -5.09 11.45 2.13
CA THR A 327 -5.84 11.61 0.88
C THR A 327 -6.94 10.55 0.65
N VAL A 328 -6.92 9.43 1.36
CA VAL A 328 -7.86 8.30 1.16
C VAL A 328 -9.29 8.65 1.59
N PRO A 329 -9.57 9.13 2.82
CA PRO A 329 -10.94 9.45 3.24
C PRO A 329 -11.67 10.43 2.31
N PRO A 330 -11.09 11.58 1.91
CA PRO A 330 -11.76 12.50 0.99
C PRO A 330 -11.91 11.92 -0.41
N THR A 331 -10.99 11.09 -0.91
CA THR A 331 -11.13 10.38 -2.19
C THR A 331 -12.31 9.41 -2.16
N MET A 332 -12.47 8.64 -1.08
CA MET A 332 -13.62 7.76 -0.88
C MET A 332 -14.94 8.53 -0.81
N ALA A 333 -14.95 9.68 -0.13
CA ALA A 333 -16.13 10.53 -0.05
C ALA A 333 -16.55 11.01 -1.45
N LEU A 334 -15.63 11.52 -2.25
CA LEU A 334 -15.90 11.95 -3.63
C LEU A 334 -16.35 10.80 -4.53
N CYS A 335 -15.81 9.58 -4.36
CA CYS A 335 -16.32 8.40 -5.06
C CYS A 335 -17.78 8.12 -4.68
N ARG A 336 -18.14 8.20 -3.39
CA ARG A 336 -19.52 7.98 -2.92
C ARG A 336 -20.48 9.03 -3.47
N GLU A 337 -20.10 10.29 -3.42
CA GLU A 337 -20.90 11.39 -3.92
C GLU A 337 -21.19 11.30 -5.42
N ARG A 338 -20.25 10.78 -6.20
CA ARG A 338 -20.36 10.73 -7.66
C ARG A 338 -20.91 9.43 -8.21
N PHE A 339 -20.58 8.29 -7.61
CA PHE A 339 -20.86 6.97 -8.17
C PHE A 339 -21.85 6.12 -7.34
N GLY A 340 -22.32 6.64 -6.19
CA GLY A 340 -23.36 6.02 -5.38
C GLY A 340 -23.06 4.55 -5.03
N GLU A 341 -23.94 3.63 -5.42
CA GLU A 341 -23.83 2.19 -5.11
C GLU A 341 -22.58 1.51 -5.73
N ASP A 342 -22.08 2.02 -6.85
CA ASP A 342 -20.88 1.49 -7.50
C ASP A 342 -19.57 2.08 -6.90
N SER A 343 -19.67 2.99 -5.91
CA SER A 343 -18.56 3.76 -5.37
C SER A 343 -17.42 2.90 -4.83
N ALA A 344 -17.71 1.78 -4.17
CA ALA A 344 -16.69 0.88 -3.62
C ALA A 344 -15.84 0.23 -4.73
N ILE A 345 -16.48 -0.19 -5.83
CA ILE A 345 -15.78 -0.78 -6.99
C ILE A 345 -14.98 0.30 -7.71
N VAL A 346 -15.55 1.50 -7.90
CA VAL A 346 -14.86 2.62 -8.52
C VAL A 346 -13.65 3.04 -7.69
N PHE A 347 -13.78 3.12 -6.36
CA PHE A 347 -12.64 3.38 -5.48
C PHE A 347 -11.55 2.31 -5.60
N GLY A 348 -11.94 1.03 -5.75
CA GLY A 348 -10.98 -0.06 -6.03
C GLY A 348 -10.15 0.20 -7.29
N TRP A 349 -10.75 0.72 -8.36
CA TRP A 349 -10.03 1.07 -9.59
C TRP A 349 -9.19 2.36 -9.44
N VAL A 350 -9.66 3.32 -8.66
CA VAL A 350 -8.88 4.51 -8.28
C VAL A 350 -7.67 4.09 -7.43
N LEU A 351 -7.82 3.12 -6.55
CA LEU A 351 -6.71 2.53 -5.81
C LEU A 351 -5.73 1.77 -6.72
N ALA A 352 -6.24 1.08 -7.75
CA ALA A 352 -5.38 0.46 -8.75
C ALA A 352 -4.52 1.50 -9.49
N SER A 353 -5.08 2.67 -9.84
CA SER A 353 -4.31 3.75 -10.44
C SER A 353 -3.21 4.29 -9.51
N HIS A 354 -3.45 4.34 -8.21
CA HIS A 354 -2.44 4.68 -7.21
C HIS A 354 -1.23 3.72 -7.29
N GLN A 355 -1.48 2.43 -7.39
CA GLN A 355 -0.39 1.44 -7.48
C GLN A 355 0.33 1.49 -8.83
N VAL A 356 -0.38 1.80 -9.92
CA VAL A 356 0.25 2.05 -11.22
C VAL A 356 1.17 3.28 -11.17
N GLY A 357 0.72 4.38 -10.55
CA GLY A 357 1.56 5.56 -10.32
C GLY A 357 2.79 5.25 -9.48
N ALA A 358 2.60 4.46 -8.41
CA ALA A 358 3.69 3.98 -7.57
C ALA A 358 4.69 3.13 -8.38
N ALA A 359 4.19 2.21 -9.22
CA ALA A 359 5.01 1.36 -10.06
C ALA A 359 5.88 2.17 -11.04
N VAL A 360 5.29 3.16 -11.69
CA VAL A 360 6.01 4.02 -12.63
C VAL A 360 7.18 4.74 -11.94
N VAL A 361 6.95 5.31 -10.76
CA VAL A 361 7.99 6.07 -10.06
C VAL A 361 9.00 5.17 -9.34
N ALA A 362 8.61 3.98 -8.90
CA ALA A 362 9.56 2.99 -8.39
C ALA A 362 10.61 2.59 -9.45
N PHE A 363 10.19 2.43 -10.72
CA PHE A 363 11.10 2.19 -11.83
C PHE A 363 11.88 3.46 -12.21
N ALA A 364 11.16 4.55 -12.48
CA ALA A 364 11.77 5.80 -12.95
C ALA A 364 12.77 6.38 -11.94
N GLY A 365 12.53 6.23 -10.64
CA GLY A 365 13.44 6.66 -9.59
C GLY A 365 14.77 5.90 -9.62
N GLY A 366 14.74 4.59 -9.86
CA GLY A 366 15.96 3.81 -10.05
C GLY A 366 16.75 4.24 -11.29
N VAL A 367 16.06 4.36 -12.44
CA VAL A 367 16.67 4.83 -13.68
C VAL A 367 17.26 6.24 -13.53
N ALA A 368 16.53 7.14 -12.89
CA ALA A 368 17.02 8.50 -12.67
C ALA A 368 18.29 8.51 -11.81
N ARG A 369 18.36 7.67 -10.78
CA ARG A 369 19.59 7.53 -9.97
C ARG A 369 20.76 7.01 -10.78
N ASP A 370 20.53 6.04 -11.67
CA ASP A 370 21.57 5.49 -12.56
C ASP A 370 22.08 6.53 -13.56
N VAL A 371 21.18 7.38 -14.12
CA VAL A 371 21.51 8.36 -15.16
C VAL A 371 22.08 9.67 -14.59
N PHE A 372 21.46 10.20 -13.53
CA PHE A 372 21.81 11.53 -12.97
C PHE A 372 22.73 11.45 -11.75
N GLY A 373 23.02 10.26 -11.22
CA GLY A 373 23.84 10.08 -10.03
C GLY A 373 23.16 10.48 -8.71
N SER A 374 21.93 11.00 -8.74
CA SER A 374 21.14 11.39 -7.55
C SER A 374 19.65 11.13 -7.74
N TYR A 375 18.88 11.17 -6.63
CA TYR A 375 17.42 11.11 -6.65
C TYR A 375 16.76 12.50 -6.74
N ASP A 376 17.51 13.61 -6.76
CA ASP A 376 17.00 14.98 -6.64
C ASP A 376 15.97 15.32 -7.72
N VAL A 377 16.24 14.90 -8.97
CA VAL A 377 15.32 15.10 -10.10
C VAL A 377 13.97 14.46 -9.83
N VAL A 378 13.95 13.26 -9.21
CA VAL A 378 12.71 12.53 -8.94
C VAL A 378 11.93 13.15 -7.77
N TRP A 379 12.64 13.62 -6.73
CA TRP A 379 12.02 14.37 -5.64
C TRP A 379 11.35 15.64 -6.15
N CYS A 380 12.08 16.44 -6.93
CA CYS A 380 11.56 17.69 -7.52
C CYS A 380 10.39 17.43 -8.49
N ALA A 381 10.51 16.42 -9.38
CA ALA A 381 9.44 16.08 -10.31
C ALA A 381 8.17 15.61 -9.57
N SER A 382 8.32 14.79 -8.52
CA SER A 382 7.17 14.34 -7.71
C SER A 382 6.54 15.49 -6.93
N GLY A 383 7.35 16.43 -6.42
CA GLY A 383 6.84 17.66 -5.80
C GLY A 383 6.01 18.50 -6.80
N GLY A 384 6.49 18.66 -8.03
CA GLY A 384 5.76 19.32 -9.11
C GLY A 384 4.46 18.61 -9.51
N LEU A 385 4.48 17.26 -9.59
CA LEU A 385 3.29 16.45 -9.85
C LEU A 385 2.25 16.61 -8.73
N CYS A 386 2.67 16.71 -7.47
CA CYS A 386 1.75 16.99 -6.36
C CYS A 386 1.07 18.35 -6.51
N ALA A 387 1.77 19.39 -7.00
CA ALA A 387 1.12 20.68 -7.31
C ALA A 387 0.06 20.53 -8.42
N VAL A 388 0.35 19.73 -9.47
CA VAL A 388 -0.65 19.38 -10.49
C VAL A 388 -1.83 18.65 -9.86
N ALA A 389 -1.60 17.66 -8.98
CA ALA A 389 -2.66 16.93 -8.31
C ALA A 389 -3.55 17.85 -7.45
N ALA A 390 -2.95 18.84 -6.77
CA ALA A 390 -3.71 19.85 -6.02
C ALA A 390 -4.69 20.64 -6.91
N LEU A 391 -4.22 21.06 -8.09
CA LEU A 391 -5.09 21.75 -9.06
C LEU A 391 -6.17 20.83 -9.62
N LEU A 392 -5.82 19.59 -10.00
CA LEU A 392 -6.77 18.62 -10.51
C LEU A 392 -7.86 18.29 -9.47
N ALA A 393 -7.50 18.21 -8.17
CA ALA A 393 -8.44 17.97 -7.09
C ALA A 393 -9.53 19.04 -7.01
N LEU A 394 -9.17 20.32 -7.21
CA LEU A 394 -10.14 21.44 -7.25
C LEU A 394 -11.07 21.37 -8.47
N MET A 395 -10.66 20.73 -9.56
CA MET A 395 -11.46 20.57 -10.78
C MET A 395 -12.49 19.43 -10.68
N ILE A 396 -12.42 18.58 -9.64
CA ILE A 396 -13.37 17.49 -9.43
C ILE A 396 -14.78 18.07 -9.29
N ARG A 397 -15.70 17.65 -10.17
CA ARG A 397 -17.08 18.09 -10.13
C ARG A 397 -17.87 17.24 -9.14
N VAL A 398 -18.29 17.84 -8.06
CA VAL A 398 -19.29 17.26 -7.14
C VAL A 398 -20.66 17.47 -7.75
N GLY A 399 -21.46 16.41 -7.83
CA GLY A 399 -22.87 16.58 -8.21
C GLY A 399 -23.52 17.52 -7.18
N ARG A 400 -24.20 18.57 -7.63
CA ARG A 400 -25.05 19.35 -6.74
C ARG A 400 -26.08 18.38 -6.15
N GLY A 401 -25.93 18.04 -4.88
CA GLY A 401 -26.94 17.29 -4.15
C GLY A 401 -28.25 18.03 -4.29
N ARG A 402 -29.24 17.33 -4.79
CA ARG A 402 -30.64 17.73 -4.66
C ARG A 402 -31.12 17.43 -3.26
#